data_379fd5a9d81cf25eb0c61101ae98599c
#
_entry.id   379fd5a9d81cf25eb0c61101ae98599c
#
_cell.length_a   1.000
_cell.length_b   1.000
_cell.length_c   1.000
_cell.angle_alpha   90.00
_cell.angle_beta   90.00
_cell.angle_gamma   90.00
#
_symmetry.space_group_name_H-M   'P 1'
#
loop_
_entity.id
_entity.type
_entity.pdbx_description
1 polymer ?
#
loop_
_entity_poly.entity_id
_entity_poly.type
_entity_poly.pdbx_seq_one_letter_code
_entity_poly.pdbx_strand_id
1 'polypeptide(L)'
;MTSNTHPVAWVIAAAVALSGVAFAQTPAADKPVTVNATKLTKALSEKDLDDPSWQKIPAREIALTTAFPGHPAIVGTSAVAQVRVQAAKTADGVLLRMKWRDAAADAAKDAGRFADGVAIQFPLDRKASTLPFMGGGGKMVNIWYWNAAKNAAENMVADGFGTATRLPTQDVRANGRHAGGEWTVVFFRAYRTPEKTAIRLTAAGGRTPVAFAVWEGSNQERDGLKAVTLAWQNLAF
;
A
#
# COMPACT_ATOMS: atom_id res chain seq x y z
N MET A 1 87.08 -1.13 32.90
CA MET A 1 85.67 -1.06 33.38
C MET A 1 84.83 -0.56 32.23
N THR A 2 84.27 -1.43 31.46
CA THR A 2 83.49 -1.10 30.30
C THR A 2 82.02 -1.49 30.56
N SER A 3 81.21 -0.48 30.66
CA SER A 3 79.74 -0.60 30.86
C SER A 3 79.05 -0.83 29.52
N ASN A 4 78.41 -1.95 29.36
CA ASN A 4 77.62 -2.31 28.18
C ASN A 4 76.16 -1.94 28.45
N THR A 5 75.61 -0.96 27.74
CA THR A 5 74.19 -0.61 27.75
C THR A 5 73.59 -1.11 26.46
N HIS A 6 72.67 -2.09 26.59
CA HIS A 6 71.84 -2.54 25.47
C HIS A 6 70.60 -1.64 25.31
N PRO A 7 70.22 -1.25 24.10
CA PRO A 7 68.97 -0.55 23.87
C PRO A 7 67.80 -1.53 23.80
N VAL A 8 66.74 -1.27 24.56
CA VAL A 8 65.45 -1.96 24.50
C VAL A 8 64.66 -1.39 23.34
N ALA A 9 64.41 -2.25 22.33
CA ALA A 9 63.55 -1.93 21.22
C ALA A 9 62.08 -2.14 21.63
N TRP A 10 61.28 -1.04 21.61
CA TRP A 10 59.83 -1.10 21.79
C TRP A 10 59.18 -1.45 20.44
N VAL A 11 58.58 -2.60 20.34
CA VAL A 11 57.73 -3.00 19.18
C VAL A 11 56.31 -2.46 19.45
N ILE A 12 55.91 -1.41 18.72
CA ILE A 12 54.56 -0.92 18.74
C ILE A 12 53.76 -1.79 17.76
N ALA A 13 52.91 -2.66 18.28
CA ALA A 13 51.93 -3.41 17.48
C ALA A 13 50.74 -2.48 17.18
N ALA A 14 50.63 -2.01 15.95
CA ALA A 14 49.45 -1.31 15.47
C ALA A 14 48.30 -2.30 15.19
N ALA A 15 47.28 -2.31 16.04
CA ALA A 15 46.04 -3.02 15.81
C ALA A 15 45.21 -2.29 14.74
N VAL A 16 45.16 -2.85 13.53
CA VAL A 16 44.24 -2.41 12.50
C VAL A 16 42.85 -2.92 12.84
N ALA A 17 41.97 -2.04 13.33
CA ALA A 17 40.55 -2.33 13.50
C ALA A 17 39.90 -2.35 12.12
N LEU A 18 39.58 -3.53 11.61
CA LEU A 18 38.70 -3.72 10.46
C LEU A 18 37.28 -3.33 10.88
N SER A 19 36.88 -2.11 10.56
CA SER A 19 35.47 -1.68 10.65
C SER A 19 34.66 -2.46 9.63
N GLY A 20 34.00 -3.53 10.06
CA GLY A 20 33.04 -4.26 9.25
C GLY A 20 31.90 -3.33 8.84
N VAL A 21 31.81 -3.01 7.56
CA VAL A 21 30.62 -2.36 6.98
C VAL A 21 29.50 -3.37 7.09
N ALA A 22 28.60 -3.17 8.05
CA ALA A 22 27.36 -3.95 8.12
C ALA A 22 26.54 -3.60 6.88
N PHE A 23 26.50 -4.50 5.92
CA PHE A 23 25.51 -4.41 4.84
C PHE A 23 24.14 -4.52 5.49
N ALA A 24 23.35 -3.46 5.40
CA ALA A 24 21.94 -3.48 5.78
C ALA A 24 21.29 -4.65 5.00
N GLN A 25 20.83 -5.65 5.71
CA GLN A 25 20.08 -6.75 5.10
C GLN A 25 18.85 -6.15 4.45
N THR A 26 18.72 -6.32 3.14
CA THR A 26 17.47 -6.06 2.41
C THR A 26 16.37 -6.83 3.16
N PRO A 27 15.28 -6.19 3.59
CA PRO A 27 14.19 -6.91 4.24
C PRO A 27 13.78 -8.07 3.33
N ALA A 28 13.75 -9.27 3.88
CA ALA A 28 13.25 -10.42 3.15
C ALA A 28 11.85 -10.08 2.64
N ALA A 29 11.63 -10.23 1.34
CA ALA A 29 10.31 -9.99 0.75
C ALA A 29 9.33 -10.90 1.48
N ASP A 30 8.44 -10.31 2.29
CA ASP A 30 7.43 -11.05 3.03
C ASP A 30 6.62 -11.91 2.05
N LYS A 31 6.34 -13.15 2.47
CA LYS A 31 5.51 -14.05 1.66
C LYS A 31 4.18 -13.38 1.36
N PRO A 32 3.68 -13.45 0.11
CA PRO A 32 2.42 -12.82 -0.26
C PRO A 32 1.28 -13.23 0.68
N VAL A 33 0.62 -12.25 1.28
CA VAL A 33 -0.54 -12.46 2.13
C VAL A 33 -1.78 -12.66 1.25
N THR A 34 -2.65 -13.61 1.63
CA THR A 34 -3.94 -13.78 0.96
C THR A 34 -5.06 -13.17 1.81
N VAL A 35 -5.75 -12.20 1.24
CA VAL A 35 -6.99 -11.64 1.76
C VAL A 35 -8.16 -12.44 1.16
N ASN A 36 -8.87 -13.19 2.00
CA ASN A 36 -10.01 -13.99 1.56
C ASN A 36 -11.32 -13.20 1.77
N ALA A 37 -12.09 -13.03 0.72
CA ALA A 37 -13.40 -12.41 0.80
C ALA A 37 -14.43 -13.36 1.44
N THR A 38 -14.98 -12.95 2.56
CA THR A 38 -16.08 -13.68 3.22
C THR A 38 -17.38 -13.42 2.48
N LYS A 39 -18.10 -14.49 2.14
CA LYS A 39 -19.43 -14.38 1.52
C LYS A 39 -20.45 -13.90 2.56
N LEU A 40 -21.15 -12.83 2.25
CA LEU A 40 -22.24 -12.30 3.07
C LEU A 40 -23.57 -12.49 2.33
N THR A 41 -24.61 -12.83 3.09
CA THR A 41 -25.99 -12.87 2.59
C THR A 41 -26.65 -11.50 2.62
N LYS A 42 -26.21 -10.65 3.56
CA LYS A 42 -26.65 -9.26 3.68
C LYS A 42 -25.96 -8.42 2.59
N ALA A 43 -26.71 -7.57 1.93
CA ALA A 43 -26.14 -6.52 1.09
C ALA A 43 -25.44 -5.48 1.97
N LEU A 44 -24.18 -5.17 1.65
CA LEU A 44 -23.42 -4.07 2.22
C LEU A 44 -22.99 -3.12 1.11
N SER A 45 -22.77 -1.88 1.48
CA SER A 45 -22.25 -0.83 0.62
C SER A 45 -20.99 -0.20 1.21
N GLU A 46 -20.40 0.73 0.49
CA GLU A 46 -19.29 1.54 0.98
C GLU A 46 -19.64 2.36 2.23
N LYS A 47 -20.93 2.61 2.50
CA LYS A 47 -21.40 3.40 3.65
C LYS A 47 -21.47 2.59 4.95
N ASP A 48 -21.40 1.28 4.86
CA ASP A 48 -21.55 0.36 6.00
C ASP A 48 -20.21 0.11 6.71
N LEU A 49 -19.54 1.21 7.11
CA LEU A 49 -18.19 1.18 7.71
C LEU A 49 -18.11 0.35 9.00
N ASP A 50 -19.16 0.39 9.82
CA ASP A 50 -19.19 -0.24 11.14
C ASP A 50 -20.20 -1.37 11.26
N ASP A 51 -20.70 -1.89 10.13
CA ASP A 51 -21.65 -3.00 10.18
C ASP A 51 -21.06 -4.18 10.97
N PRO A 52 -21.82 -4.79 11.90
CA PRO A 52 -21.33 -5.90 12.73
C PRO A 52 -20.80 -7.10 11.95
N SER A 53 -21.17 -7.23 10.66
CA SER A 53 -20.63 -8.28 9.80
C SER A 53 -19.13 -8.19 9.66
N TRP A 54 -18.53 -7.00 9.74
CA TRP A 54 -17.07 -6.81 9.66
C TRP A 54 -16.33 -7.51 10.81
N GLN A 55 -16.95 -7.68 11.98
CA GLN A 55 -16.33 -8.38 13.10
C GLN A 55 -16.13 -9.87 12.83
N LYS A 56 -16.91 -10.45 11.92
CA LYS A 56 -16.86 -11.87 11.54
C LYS A 56 -15.92 -12.12 10.35
N ILE A 57 -15.39 -11.08 9.72
CA ILE A 57 -14.51 -11.18 8.56
C ILE A 57 -13.06 -11.14 9.03
N PRO A 58 -12.25 -12.16 8.75
CA PRO A 58 -10.85 -12.16 9.12
C PRO A 58 -10.10 -10.96 8.52
N ALA A 59 -9.42 -10.19 9.37
CA ALA A 59 -8.54 -9.13 8.93
C ALA A 59 -7.14 -9.69 8.61
N ARG A 60 -6.45 -9.06 7.66
CA ARG A 60 -5.05 -9.29 7.35
C ARG A 60 -4.27 -8.01 7.54
N GLU A 61 -3.21 -8.08 8.33
CA GLU A 61 -2.20 -7.02 8.43
C GLU A 61 -1.28 -7.14 7.22
N ILE A 62 -1.13 -6.05 6.48
CA ILE A 62 -0.27 -5.94 5.31
C ILE A 62 0.81 -4.92 5.62
N ALA A 63 2.06 -5.34 5.61
CA ALA A 63 3.20 -4.45 5.79
C ALA A 63 3.32 -3.48 4.60
N LEU A 64 3.63 -2.24 4.91
CA LEU A 64 3.89 -1.18 3.95
C LEU A 64 5.27 -0.57 4.19
N THR A 65 5.86 -0.03 3.15
CA THR A 65 7.13 0.70 3.23
C THR A 65 7.12 1.85 2.25
N THR A 66 8.04 2.78 2.40
CA THR A 66 8.19 3.91 1.48
C THR A 66 8.38 3.43 0.04
N ALA A 67 7.61 3.96 -0.88
CA ALA A 67 7.78 3.70 -2.30
C ALA A 67 9.13 4.24 -2.77
N PHE A 68 9.94 3.40 -3.42
CA PHE A 68 11.23 3.76 -4.03
C PHE A 68 12.16 4.60 -3.14
N PRO A 69 12.64 4.07 -2.01
CA PRO A 69 13.64 4.76 -1.20
C PRO A 69 14.85 5.15 -2.05
N GLY A 70 15.27 6.42 -1.95
CA GLY A 70 16.41 6.93 -2.70
C GLY A 70 16.11 7.41 -4.13
N HIS A 71 14.86 7.40 -4.59
CA HIS A 71 14.50 8.02 -5.86
C HIS A 71 14.61 9.56 -5.74
N PRO A 72 15.33 10.26 -6.65
CA PRO A 72 15.63 11.69 -6.50
C PRO A 72 14.38 12.59 -6.45
N ALA A 73 13.26 12.15 -7.01
CA ALA A 73 12.00 12.89 -6.96
C ALA A 73 11.11 12.53 -5.76
N ILE A 74 11.53 11.60 -4.89
CA ILE A 74 10.78 11.16 -3.71
C ILE A 74 11.62 11.49 -2.48
N VAL A 75 11.33 12.63 -1.85
CA VAL A 75 12.05 13.10 -0.68
C VAL A 75 11.23 12.79 0.57
N GLY A 76 11.83 12.06 1.52
CA GLY A 76 11.20 11.67 2.78
C GLY A 76 10.95 10.17 2.90
N THR A 77 10.30 9.80 3.98
CA THR A 77 9.87 8.44 4.29
C THR A 77 8.38 8.44 4.61
N SER A 78 7.68 7.37 4.23
CA SER A 78 6.27 7.23 4.58
C SER A 78 6.09 6.96 6.07
N ALA A 79 4.99 7.46 6.64
CA ALA A 79 4.68 7.32 8.05
C ALA A 79 3.93 6.02 8.37
N VAL A 80 3.13 5.51 7.44
CA VAL A 80 2.28 4.34 7.66
C VAL A 80 3.05 3.04 7.39
N ALA A 81 3.28 2.24 8.43
CA ALA A 81 4.02 0.99 8.32
C ALA A 81 3.16 -0.22 7.94
N GLN A 82 1.83 -0.15 8.11
CA GLN A 82 0.93 -1.26 7.84
C GLN A 82 -0.51 -0.81 7.62
N VAL A 83 -1.25 -1.62 6.86
CA VAL A 83 -2.69 -1.46 6.67
C VAL A 83 -3.40 -2.78 6.98
N ARG A 84 -4.53 -2.69 7.69
CA ARG A 84 -5.39 -3.82 7.97
C ARG A 84 -6.45 -3.92 6.88
N VAL A 85 -6.56 -5.08 6.25
CA VAL A 85 -7.46 -5.32 5.12
C VAL A 85 -8.43 -6.45 5.43
N GLN A 86 -9.71 -6.21 5.19
CA GLN A 86 -10.79 -7.19 5.20
C GLN A 86 -11.49 -7.19 3.85
N ALA A 87 -11.91 -8.35 3.38
CA ALA A 87 -12.66 -8.48 2.14
C ALA A 87 -13.98 -9.18 2.37
N ALA A 88 -15.03 -8.69 1.74
CA ALA A 88 -16.34 -9.32 1.70
C ALA A 88 -16.84 -9.43 0.26
N LYS A 89 -17.72 -10.39 0.01
CA LYS A 89 -18.48 -10.48 -1.24
C LYS A 89 -19.96 -10.66 -0.94
N THR A 90 -20.78 -9.97 -1.71
CA THR A 90 -22.24 -10.05 -1.67
C THR A 90 -22.77 -10.61 -2.98
N ALA A 91 -24.06 -10.61 -3.18
CA ALA A 91 -24.66 -10.96 -4.49
C ALA A 91 -24.24 -9.98 -5.59
N ASP A 92 -23.99 -8.72 -5.25
CA ASP A 92 -23.83 -7.63 -6.21
C ASP A 92 -22.37 -7.27 -6.51
N GLY A 93 -21.44 -7.53 -5.58
CA GLY A 93 -20.06 -7.08 -5.74
C GLY A 93 -19.12 -7.51 -4.60
N VAL A 94 -17.93 -6.92 -4.65
CA VAL A 94 -16.87 -7.10 -3.65
C VAL A 94 -16.68 -5.81 -2.87
N LEU A 95 -16.47 -5.98 -1.57
CA LEU A 95 -16.08 -4.90 -0.66
C LEU A 95 -14.68 -5.17 -0.12
N LEU A 96 -13.90 -4.10 -0.02
CA LEU A 96 -12.60 -4.09 0.66
C LEU A 96 -12.62 -3.00 1.72
N ARG A 97 -12.47 -3.40 2.98
CA ARG A 97 -12.36 -2.48 4.12
C ARG A 97 -10.90 -2.36 4.50
N MET A 98 -10.41 -1.14 4.51
CA MET A 98 -9.03 -0.81 4.86
C MET A 98 -9.01 0.06 6.10
N LYS A 99 -8.08 -0.24 7.03
CA LYS A 99 -7.89 0.51 8.27
C LYS A 99 -6.41 0.73 8.51
N TRP A 100 -6.04 1.94 8.89
CA TRP A 100 -4.67 2.29 9.28
C TRP A 100 -4.68 3.31 10.40
N ARG A 101 -3.63 3.29 11.22
CA ARG A 101 -3.44 4.27 12.27
C ARG A 101 -2.99 5.60 11.67
N ASP A 102 -3.60 6.65 12.17
CA ASP A 102 -3.35 8.01 11.77
C ASP A 102 -3.78 8.93 12.93
N ALA A 103 -2.90 9.77 13.41
CA ALA A 103 -3.16 10.61 14.57
C ALA A 103 -4.15 11.74 14.26
N ALA A 104 -4.20 12.20 13.02
CA ALA A 104 -5.03 13.30 12.55
C ALA A 104 -5.83 12.91 11.31
N ALA A 105 -6.90 13.63 11.04
CA ALA A 105 -7.68 13.49 9.80
C ALA A 105 -7.32 14.65 8.88
N ASP A 106 -6.44 14.41 7.94
CA ASP A 106 -6.06 15.41 6.95
C ASP A 106 -6.98 15.33 5.73
N ALA A 107 -7.98 16.21 5.71
CA ALA A 107 -8.96 16.28 4.62
C ALA A 107 -8.81 17.54 3.75
N ALA A 108 -7.94 18.46 4.15
CA ALA A 108 -7.68 19.66 3.37
C ALA A 108 -6.68 19.39 2.23
N LYS A 109 -6.94 20.00 1.09
CA LYS A 109 -6.06 19.96 -0.07
C LYS A 109 -5.88 21.37 -0.61
N ASP A 110 -5.00 22.09 0.04
CA ASP A 110 -4.62 23.45 -0.34
C ASP A 110 -3.10 23.62 -0.29
N ALA A 111 -2.61 24.83 -0.48
CA ALA A 111 -1.17 25.09 -0.54
C ALA A 111 -0.45 24.59 0.70
N GLY A 112 0.44 23.58 0.51
CA GLY A 112 1.25 22.98 1.57
C GLY A 112 0.51 21.99 2.48
N ARG A 113 -0.77 21.68 2.21
CA ARG A 113 -1.52 20.64 2.92
C ARG A 113 -1.98 19.56 1.95
N PHE A 114 -1.81 18.31 2.34
CA PHE A 114 -2.20 17.15 1.55
C PHE A 114 -3.20 16.32 2.33
N ALA A 115 -4.12 15.72 1.61
CA ALA A 115 -5.14 14.90 2.23
C ALA A 115 -4.67 13.45 2.36
N ASP A 116 -5.11 12.78 3.41
CA ASP A 116 -4.97 11.34 3.57
C ASP A 116 -5.60 10.60 2.41
N GLY A 117 -4.98 9.50 2.04
CA GLY A 117 -5.44 8.71 0.91
C GLY A 117 -5.09 7.23 1.04
N VAL A 118 -5.84 6.42 0.32
CA VAL A 118 -5.57 4.99 0.22
C VAL A 118 -5.92 4.49 -1.18
N ALA A 119 -5.11 3.57 -1.69
CA ALA A 119 -5.36 2.97 -2.98
C ALA A 119 -5.21 1.45 -2.96
N ILE A 120 -5.97 0.81 -3.84
CA ILE A 120 -5.91 -0.61 -4.14
C ILE A 120 -5.58 -0.74 -5.62
N GLN A 121 -4.57 -1.52 -5.95
CA GLN A 121 -4.09 -1.71 -7.31
C GLN A 121 -4.21 -3.17 -7.73
N PHE A 122 -4.63 -3.38 -8.97
CA PHE A 122 -4.78 -4.70 -9.59
C PHE A 122 -4.09 -4.74 -10.96
N PRO A 123 -3.31 -5.79 -11.29
CA PRO A 123 -2.79 -5.95 -12.64
C PRO A 123 -3.93 -6.38 -13.58
N LEU A 124 -4.06 -5.72 -14.73
CA LEU A 124 -5.13 -6.04 -15.68
C LEU A 124 -4.91 -7.39 -16.38
N ASP A 125 -3.65 -7.82 -16.53
CA ASP A 125 -3.31 -9.13 -17.07
C ASP A 125 -3.51 -10.28 -16.08
N ARG A 126 -3.84 -9.97 -14.81
CA ARG A 126 -4.01 -10.91 -13.68
C ARG A 126 -2.79 -11.78 -13.37
N LYS A 127 -1.66 -11.57 -14.02
CA LYS A 127 -0.44 -12.38 -13.90
C LYS A 127 0.62 -11.75 -13.01
N ALA A 128 0.40 -10.48 -12.59
CA ALA A 128 1.40 -9.73 -11.83
C ALA A 128 2.79 -9.72 -12.51
N SER A 129 2.79 -9.53 -13.84
CA SER A 129 4.00 -9.61 -14.67
C SER A 129 4.96 -8.43 -14.49
N THR A 130 4.59 -7.45 -13.67
CA THR A 130 5.43 -6.34 -13.22
C THR A 130 5.45 -6.27 -11.69
N LEU A 131 6.34 -5.45 -11.14
CA LEU A 131 6.27 -5.08 -9.73
C LEU A 131 4.99 -4.25 -9.46
N PRO A 132 4.47 -4.20 -8.22
CA PRO A 132 3.22 -3.49 -7.91
C PRO A 132 3.41 -1.97 -7.84
N PHE A 133 4.06 -1.39 -8.85
CA PHE A 133 4.43 0.02 -8.91
C PHE A 133 3.81 0.71 -10.12
N MET A 134 2.48 0.77 -10.13
CA MET A 134 1.69 1.48 -11.15
C MET A 134 1.80 0.91 -12.57
N GLY A 135 2.23 -0.35 -12.73
CA GLY A 135 2.38 -0.97 -14.04
C GLY A 135 3.67 -0.56 -14.76
N GLY A 136 3.70 -0.67 -16.08
CA GLY A 136 4.81 -0.27 -16.95
C GLY A 136 5.01 -1.19 -18.14
N GLY A 137 5.48 -0.62 -19.25
CA GLY A 137 5.81 -1.38 -20.46
C GLY A 137 4.61 -2.11 -21.08
N GLY A 138 3.44 -1.50 -21.10
CA GLY A 138 2.19 -2.09 -21.60
C GLY A 138 1.50 -3.03 -20.61
N LYS A 139 2.03 -3.16 -19.39
CA LYS A 139 1.43 -3.95 -18.30
C LYS A 139 0.63 -3.05 -17.39
N MET A 140 -0.56 -2.69 -17.87
CA MET A 140 -1.44 -1.74 -17.19
C MET A 140 -1.99 -2.30 -15.89
N VAL A 141 -2.27 -1.39 -14.96
CA VAL A 141 -2.94 -1.67 -13.68
C VAL A 141 -4.21 -0.85 -13.55
N ASN A 142 -5.24 -1.42 -12.92
CA ASN A 142 -6.41 -0.68 -12.47
C ASN A 142 -6.18 -0.25 -11.02
N ILE A 143 -6.49 0.99 -10.69
CA ILE A 143 -6.29 1.58 -9.37
C ILE A 143 -7.62 2.12 -8.88
N TRP A 144 -8.02 1.72 -7.68
CA TRP A 144 -9.12 2.31 -6.93
C TRP A 144 -8.50 3.23 -5.89
N TYR A 145 -8.70 4.51 -6.04
CA TYR A 145 -8.09 5.53 -5.19
C TYR A 145 -9.16 6.28 -4.42
N TRP A 146 -9.04 6.33 -3.10
CA TRP A 146 -9.85 7.17 -2.22
C TRP A 146 -8.98 8.26 -1.62
N ASN A 147 -9.59 9.43 -1.40
CA ASN A 147 -8.93 10.60 -0.85
C ASN A 147 -9.88 11.29 0.14
N ALA A 148 -9.36 11.67 1.31
CA ALA A 148 -10.15 12.24 2.39
C ALA A 148 -10.79 13.59 2.04
N ALA A 149 -10.16 14.41 1.19
CA ALA A 149 -10.69 15.70 0.77
C ALA A 149 -12.00 15.57 -0.05
N LYS A 150 -12.16 14.47 -0.79
CA LYS A 150 -13.37 14.19 -1.58
C LYS A 150 -14.31 13.21 -0.88
N ASN A 151 -13.79 12.42 0.01
CA ASN A 151 -14.43 11.24 0.62
C ASN A 151 -15.15 10.35 -0.41
N ALA A 152 -14.48 10.13 -1.53
CA ALA A 152 -15.01 9.36 -2.66
C ALA A 152 -13.89 8.62 -3.38
N ALA A 153 -14.22 7.51 -4.06
CA ALA A 153 -13.27 6.78 -4.87
C ALA A 153 -13.14 7.36 -6.28
N GLU A 154 -11.98 7.15 -6.86
CA GLU A 154 -11.70 7.33 -8.28
C GLU A 154 -11.26 5.97 -8.86
N ASN A 155 -11.85 5.60 -9.99
CA ASN A 155 -11.45 4.44 -10.79
C ASN A 155 -10.44 4.90 -11.83
N MET A 156 -9.21 4.41 -11.74
CA MET A 156 -8.08 4.88 -12.53
C MET A 156 -7.36 3.72 -13.20
N VAL A 157 -6.58 4.03 -14.22
CA VAL A 157 -5.65 3.12 -14.90
C VAL A 157 -4.27 3.76 -14.96
N ALA A 158 -3.22 2.95 -14.92
CA ALA A 158 -1.84 3.42 -15.10
C ALA A 158 -1.00 2.39 -15.86
N ASP A 159 0.02 2.88 -16.58
CA ASP A 159 1.07 2.11 -17.25
C ASP A 159 2.45 2.71 -16.91
N GLY A 160 2.75 2.76 -15.61
CA GLY A 160 3.95 3.34 -15.05
C GLY A 160 3.72 4.62 -14.23
N PHE A 161 4.80 5.12 -13.61
CA PHE A 161 4.77 6.34 -12.84
C PHE A 161 4.36 7.56 -13.68
N GLY A 162 3.52 8.42 -13.09
CA GLY A 162 3.06 9.65 -13.74
C GLY A 162 2.00 9.44 -14.81
N THR A 163 1.58 8.20 -15.09
CA THR A 163 0.59 7.90 -16.15
C THR A 163 -0.82 7.66 -15.65
N ALA A 164 -1.06 7.80 -14.32
CA ALA A 164 -2.36 7.56 -13.74
C ALA A 164 -3.44 8.45 -14.34
N THR A 165 -4.45 7.83 -14.94
CA THR A 165 -5.55 8.51 -15.64
C THR A 165 -6.89 7.99 -15.11
N ARG A 166 -7.83 8.89 -14.87
CA ARG A 166 -9.21 8.51 -14.50
C ARG A 166 -9.89 7.80 -15.67
N LEU A 167 -10.48 6.67 -15.39
CA LEU A 167 -11.30 5.98 -16.38
C LEU A 167 -12.61 6.76 -16.65
N PRO A 168 -13.18 6.66 -17.85
CA PRO A 168 -14.47 7.28 -18.16
C PRO A 168 -15.58 6.82 -17.20
N THR A 169 -15.57 5.54 -16.85
CA THR A 169 -16.56 4.96 -15.93
C THR A 169 -16.05 4.97 -14.50
N GLN A 170 -16.71 5.75 -13.65
CA GLN A 170 -16.39 5.89 -12.22
C GLN A 170 -17.34 5.00 -11.39
N ASP A 171 -17.22 3.70 -11.51
CA ASP A 171 -18.10 2.69 -10.91
C ASP A 171 -17.51 2.01 -9.66
N VAL A 172 -16.38 2.51 -9.17
CA VAL A 172 -15.86 2.21 -7.83
C VAL A 172 -16.42 3.24 -6.86
N ARG A 173 -17.00 2.79 -5.77
CA ARG A 173 -17.47 3.65 -4.69
C ARG A 173 -16.62 3.44 -3.46
N ALA A 174 -16.38 4.49 -2.69
CA ALA A 174 -15.76 4.38 -1.38
C ALA A 174 -16.27 5.48 -0.45
N ASN A 175 -16.22 5.16 0.83
CA ASN A 175 -16.50 6.09 1.91
C ASN A 175 -15.50 5.83 3.03
N GLY A 176 -15.05 6.90 3.68
CA GLY A 176 -14.08 6.84 4.76
C GLY A 176 -14.51 7.64 5.97
N ARG A 177 -14.04 7.23 7.14
CA ARG A 177 -14.20 7.95 8.40
C ARG A 177 -12.96 7.78 9.25
N HIS A 178 -12.51 8.88 9.82
CA HIS A 178 -11.49 8.89 10.87
C HIS A 178 -12.16 8.92 12.24
N ALA A 179 -11.75 8.02 13.13
CA ALA A 179 -12.23 7.98 14.50
C ALA A 179 -11.20 7.28 15.39
N GLY A 180 -10.94 7.86 16.57
CA GLY A 180 -10.05 7.25 17.57
C GLY A 180 -8.61 7.04 17.09
N GLY A 181 -8.08 7.93 16.24
CA GLY A 181 -6.73 7.82 15.70
C GLY A 181 -6.58 6.72 14.65
N GLU A 182 -7.64 6.40 13.92
CA GLU A 182 -7.64 5.39 12.87
C GLU A 182 -8.58 5.78 11.72
N TRP A 183 -8.12 5.67 10.50
CA TRP A 183 -8.97 5.68 9.32
C TRP A 183 -9.63 4.32 9.11
N THR A 184 -10.89 4.36 8.71
CA THR A 184 -11.64 3.22 8.16
C THR A 184 -12.21 3.64 6.82
N VAL A 185 -11.79 2.97 5.75
CA VAL A 185 -12.29 3.21 4.38
C VAL A 185 -12.85 1.91 3.82
N VAL A 186 -14.05 1.95 3.28
CA VAL A 186 -14.66 0.82 2.58
C VAL A 186 -14.83 1.16 1.12
N PHE A 187 -14.23 0.33 0.26
CA PHE A 187 -14.45 0.33 -1.17
C PHE A 187 -15.53 -0.69 -1.53
N PHE A 188 -16.37 -0.35 -2.48
CA PHE A 188 -17.33 -1.26 -3.12
C PHE A 188 -17.15 -1.22 -4.64
N ARG A 189 -17.16 -2.40 -5.24
CA ARG A 189 -17.18 -2.56 -6.68
C ARG A 189 -18.17 -3.64 -7.09
N ALA A 190 -19.13 -3.28 -7.95
CA ALA A 190 -20.06 -4.24 -8.55
C ALA A 190 -19.32 -5.21 -9.48
N TYR A 191 -19.82 -6.46 -9.60
CA TYR A 191 -19.26 -7.44 -10.53
C TYR A 191 -19.38 -6.98 -11.99
N ARG A 192 -20.48 -6.33 -12.33
CA ARG A 192 -20.71 -5.80 -13.70
C ARG A 192 -20.10 -4.41 -13.81
N THR A 193 -19.34 -4.20 -14.86
CA THR A 193 -18.79 -2.90 -15.24
C THR A 193 -18.82 -2.78 -16.76
N PRO A 194 -19.22 -1.63 -17.31
CA PRO A 194 -19.05 -1.31 -18.71
C PRO A 194 -17.59 -0.98 -19.06
N GLU A 195 -16.76 -0.67 -18.04
CA GLU A 195 -15.37 -0.26 -18.24
C GLU A 195 -14.52 -1.45 -18.72
N LYS A 196 -13.93 -1.34 -19.90
CA LYS A 196 -13.13 -2.40 -20.53
C LYS A 196 -11.74 -2.53 -19.90
N THR A 197 -11.17 -1.41 -19.46
CA THR A 197 -9.84 -1.30 -18.85
C THR A 197 -9.89 -1.35 -17.31
N ALA A 198 -10.87 -2.07 -16.76
CA ALA A 198 -10.98 -2.29 -15.32
C ALA A 198 -10.83 -3.77 -14.97
N ILE A 199 -10.38 -4.02 -13.74
CA ILE A 199 -10.31 -5.39 -13.22
C ILE A 199 -11.68 -6.08 -13.29
N ARG A 200 -11.71 -7.33 -13.73
CA ARG A 200 -12.92 -8.15 -13.79
C ARG A 200 -13.01 -9.02 -12.55
N LEU A 201 -13.98 -8.71 -11.70
CA LEU A 201 -14.38 -9.54 -10.57
C LEU A 201 -15.68 -10.27 -10.94
N THR A 202 -15.87 -11.49 -10.44
CA THR A 202 -17.06 -12.30 -10.77
C THR A 202 -17.70 -12.87 -9.50
N ALA A 203 -19.01 -13.03 -9.52
CA ALA A 203 -19.76 -13.63 -8.43
C ALA A 203 -19.36 -15.11 -8.19
N ALA A 204 -18.93 -15.82 -9.24
CA ALA A 204 -18.40 -17.18 -9.13
C ALA A 204 -17.13 -17.26 -8.26
N GLY A 205 -16.47 -16.11 -8.04
CA GLY A 205 -15.25 -16.04 -7.31
C GLY A 205 -14.01 -16.11 -8.21
N GLY A 206 -12.86 -16.08 -7.58
CA GLY A 206 -11.58 -16.12 -8.27
C GLY A 206 -10.44 -15.62 -7.38
N ARG A 207 -9.27 -15.52 -7.98
CA ARG A 207 -8.09 -14.96 -7.33
C ARG A 207 -7.45 -13.93 -8.26
N THR A 208 -6.97 -12.84 -7.67
CA THR A 208 -6.22 -11.81 -8.41
C THR A 208 -5.10 -11.27 -7.53
N PRO A 209 -3.94 -10.93 -8.10
CA PRO A 209 -2.96 -10.13 -7.39
C PRO A 209 -3.54 -8.77 -7.01
N VAL A 210 -3.10 -8.24 -5.88
CA VAL A 210 -3.53 -6.95 -5.35
C VAL A 210 -2.37 -6.27 -4.64
N ALA A 211 -2.29 -4.95 -4.72
CA ALA A 211 -1.32 -4.15 -3.99
C ALA A 211 -2.02 -2.96 -3.31
N PHE A 212 -1.39 -2.42 -2.28
CA PHE A 212 -1.96 -1.37 -1.46
C PHE A 212 -1.00 -0.20 -1.34
N ALA A 213 -1.57 1.01 -1.25
CA ALA A 213 -0.83 2.21 -0.97
C ALA A 213 -1.62 3.09 0.01
N VAL A 214 -0.89 3.80 0.89
CA VAL A 214 -1.47 4.77 1.84
C VAL A 214 -0.65 6.04 1.76
N TRP A 215 -1.32 7.18 1.84
CA TRP A 215 -0.74 8.53 1.99
C TRP A 215 -1.18 9.12 3.30
N GLU A 216 -0.26 9.67 4.06
CA GLU A 216 -0.50 10.41 5.29
C GLU A 216 -0.22 11.90 5.04
N GLY A 217 -1.28 12.69 5.07
CA GLY A 217 -1.25 14.10 4.68
C GLY A 217 -0.38 14.96 5.59
N SER A 218 -0.41 14.71 6.91
CA SER A 218 0.41 15.44 7.88
C SER A 218 1.91 15.19 7.69
N ASN A 219 2.30 14.03 7.15
CA ASN A 219 3.67 13.70 6.76
C ASN A 219 4.04 14.23 5.35
N GLN A 220 3.22 15.12 4.79
CA GLN A 220 3.45 15.71 3.47
C GLN A 220 3.46 14.68 2.32
N GLU A 221 2.85 13.52 2.52
CA GLU A 221 2.81 12.45 1.54
C GLU A 221 1.88 12.79 0.38
N ARG A 222 2.42 12.72 -0.82
CA ARG A 222 1.74 12.98 -2.08
C ARG A 222 2.44 12.28 -3.24
N ASP A 223 1.73 12.04 -4.32
CA ASP A 223 2.27 11.50 -5.56
C ASP A 223 3.11 10.22 -5.34
N GLY A 224 4.44 10.33 -5.48
CA GLY A 224 5.40 9.24 -5.30
C GLY A 224 5.72 8.93 -3.84
N LEU A 225 5.68 9.93 -2.94
CA LEU A 225 5.90 9.72 -1.51
C LEU A 225 4.65 9.11 -0.89
N LYS A 226 4.70 7.84 -0.57
CA LYS A 226 3.60 7.04 -0.01
C LYS A 226 4.12 5.74 0.57
N ALA A 227 3.34 5.13 1.44
CA ALA A 227 3.56 3.77 1.90
C ALA A 227 2.95 2.76 0.91
N VAL A 228 3.68 1.72 0.53
CA VAL A 228 3.24 0.72 -0.47
C VAL A 228 3.60 -0.70 -0.07
N THR A 229 2.89 -1.68 -0.63
CA THR A 229 3.36 -3.07 -0.68
C THR A 229 4.46 -3.21 -1.72
N LEU A 230 5.60 -3.82 -1.35
CA LEU A 230 6.72 -4.05 -2.30
C LEU A 230 6.47 -5.24 -3.22
N ALA A 231 5.60 -6.15 -2.83
CA ALA A 231 5.23 -7.32 -3.60
C ALA A 231 3.71 -7.42 -3.77
N TRP A 232 3.27 -8.09 -4.83
CA TRP A 232 1.87 -8.40 -5.00
C TRP A 232 1.38 -9.31 -3.87
N GLN A 233 0.28 -8.94 -3.27
CA GLN A 233 -0.52 -9.76 -2.38
C GLN A 233 -1.58 -10.51 -3.19
N ASN A 234 -2.44 -11.29 -2.54
CA ASN A 234 -3.52 -12.01 -3.21
C ASN A 234 -4.89 -11.60 -2.64
N LEU A 235 -5.84 -11.35 -3.51
CA LEU A 235 -7.26 -11.28 -3.18
C LEU A 235 -7.96 -12.53 -3.72
N ALA A 236 -8.57 -13.32 -2.82
CA ALA A 236 -9.45 -14.42 -3.17
C ALA A 236 -10.91 -13.99 -2.87
N PHE A 237 -11.79 -14.03 -3.88
CA PHE A 237 -13.16 -13.49 -3.80
C PHE A 237 -14.21 -14.45 -4.37
#